data_5d161aeee13adfe86b8f87e74b0b08bb
#
_entry.id   5d161aeee13adfe86b8f87e74b0b08bb
#
_cell.length_a   1.000
_cell.length_b   1.000
_cell.length_c   1.000
_cell.angle_alpha   90.00
_cell.angle_beta   90.00
_cell.angle_gamma   90.00
#
_symmetry.space_group_name_H-M   'P 1'
#
loop_
_entity.id
_entity.type
_entity.pdbx_description
1 polymer ?
#
loop_
_entity_poly.entity_id
_entity_poly.type
_entity_poly.pdbx_seq_one_letter_code
_entity_poly.pdbx_strand_id
1 'polypeptide(L)'
;MNELKNNGTQIFMGIEIPIIEGGFGENQKVILAKTISEIHGQPLKKINQLINENIDEFEVGVDILDLKSGYLQSTEFLLNFMNRQSISNSTNIYLLSEQGYMLLVGFMKTEQSKKIRKKLRREYFAMRKAINSDKKSTSIINDL
;
A
#
# COMPACT_ATOMS: atom_id res chain seq x y z
N MET A 1 -16.64 6.78 -1.46
CA MET A 1 -15.29 6.28 -1.12
C MET A 1 -15.22 5.94 0.35
N ASN A 2 -14.54 4.86 0.69
CA ASN A 2 -14.39 4.48 2.09
C ASN A 2 -13.42 5.44 2.79
N GLU A 3 -13.78 5.81 4.00
CA GLU A 3 -12.99 6.75 4.77
C GLU A 3 -11.62 6.16 5.12
N LEU A 4 -10.58 6.98 5.05
CA LEU A 4 -9.24 6.59 5.43
C LEU A 4 -9.09 6.68 6.95
N LYS A 5 -8.52 5.64 7.54
CA LYS A 5 -8.31 5.56 8.99
C LYS A 5 -6.86 5.28 9.29
N ASN A 6 -6.32 6.03 10.25
CA ASN A 6 -4.97 5.79 10.75
C ASN A 6 -5.09 4.97 12.04
N ASN A 7 -4.70 3.71 11.99
CA ASN A 7 -4.84 2.77 13.10
C ASN A 7 -3.53 2.50 13.84
N GLY A 8 -2.64 3.47 13.87
CA GLY A 8 -1.38 3.35 14.59
C GLY A 8 -0.23 3.00 13.68
N THR A 9 0.75 2.29 14.21
CA THR A 9 1.97 1.95 13.48
C THR A 9 2.32 0.47 13.67
N GLN A 10 3.15 -0.03 12.77
CA GLN A 10 3.70 -1.38 12.89
C GLN A 10 5.13 -1.37 12.36
N ILE A 11 5.90 -2.41 12.68
CA ILE A 11 7.25 -2.55 12.16
C ILE A 11 7.21 -3.46 10.93
N PHE A 12 7.76 -2.99 9.83
CA PHE A 12 7.90 -3.79 8.61
C PHE A 12 9.31 -3.61 8.06
N MET A 13 10.03 -4.70 7.91
CA MET A 13 11.43 -4.68 7.44
C MET A 13 12.32 -3.75 8.28
N GLY A 14 12.06 -3.71 9.60
CA GLY A 14 12.83 -2.89 10.52
C GLY A 14 12.44 -1.42 10.55
N ILE A 15 11.41 -1.02 9.83
CA ILE A 15 10.97 0.36 9.74
C ILE A 15 9.57 0.49 10.32
N GLU A 16 9.36 1.51 11.13
CA GLU A 16 8.04 1.80 11.68
C GLU A 16 7.19 2.48 10.60
N ILE A 17 6.08 1.87 10.26
CA ILE A 17 5.20 2.40 9.21
C ILE A 17 3.79 2.58 9.74
N PRO A 18 3.01 3.53 9.20
CA PRO A 18 1.63 3.72 9.65
C PRO A 18 0.74 2.58 9.16
N ILE A 19 -0.24 2.23 9.98
CA ILE A 19 -1.27 1.27 9.59
C ILE A 19 -2.47 2.09 9.12
N ILE A 20 -2.69 2.09 7.81
CA ILE A 20 -3.78 2.85 7.19
C ILE A 20 -4.76 1.88 6.57
N GLU A 21 -6.06 2.13 6.77
CA GLU A 21 -7.12 1.31 6.20
C GLU A 21 -8.15 2.18 5.50
N GLY A 22 -8.84 1.62 4.53
CA GLY A 22 -9.89 2.33 3.81
C GLY A 22 -9.47 2.77 2.42
N GLY A 23 -10.23 3.67 1.85
CA GLY A 23 -9.96 4.20 0.51
C GLY A 23 -10.47 3.32 -0.61
N PHE A 24 -10.11 2.05 -0.63
CA PHE A 24 -10.52 1.11 -1.67
C PHE A 24 -11.69 0.25 -1.23
N GLY A 25 -11.70 -0.13 0.03
CA GLY A 25 -12.75 -0.94 0.62
C GLY A 25 -12.70 -0.82 2.13
N GLU A 26 -13.78 -1.19 2.80
CA GLU A 26 -13.83 -1.09 4.24
C GLU A 26 -12.79 -2.01 4.86
N ASN A 27 -12.01 -1.47 5.78
CA ASN A 27 -10.95 -2.19 6.51
C ASN A 27 -9.85 -2.76 5.60
N GLN A 28 -9.79 -2.34 4.36
CA GLN A 28 -8.72 -2.79 3.47
C GLN A 28 -7.43 -2.04 3.79
N LYS A 29 -6.34 -2.77 3.98
CA LYS A 29 -5.04 -2.15 4.29
C LYS A 29 -4.47 -1.50 3.06
N VAL A 30 -3.90 -0.31 3.25
CA VAL A 30 -3.35 0.51 2.17
C VAL A 30 -2.04 1.15 2.62
N ILE A 31 -1.27 1.63 1.67
CA ILE A 31 0.04 2.20 1.95
C ILE A 31 0.29 3.41 1.06
N LEU A 32 0.87 4.46 1.64
CA LEU A 32 1.25 5.65 0.87
C LEU A 32 2.55 5.42 0.12
N ALA A 33 2.68 6.01 -1.06
CA ALA A 33 3.93 5.96 -1.81
C ALA A 33 5.10 6.50 -0.98
N LYS A 34 4.84 7.50 -0.14
CA LYS A 34 5.83 8.04 0.78
C LYS A 34 6.38 6.95 1.70
N THR A 35 5.51 6.12 2.24
CA THR A 35 5.92 5.01 3.11
C THR A 35 6.72 3.97 2.33
N ILE A 36 6.30 3.69 1.10
CA ILE A 36 7.03 2.76 0.23
C ILE A 36 8.46 3.28 -0.02
N SER A 37 8.61 4.59 -0.23
CA SER A 37 9.93 5.18 -0.43
C SER A 37 10.83 4.94 0.78
N GLU A 38 10.27 5.02 1.98
CA GLU A 38 11.00 4.78 3.23
C GLU A 38 11.39 3.31 3.38
N ILE A 39 10.47 2.41 3.10
CA ILE A 39 10.73 0.98 3.18
C ILE A 39 11.85 0.57 2.21
N HIS A 40 11.81 1.10 1.01
CA HIS A 40 12.76 0.70 -0.04
C HIS A 40 14.03 1.54 -0.09
N GLY A 41 14.12 2.57 0.77
CA GLY A 41 15.29 3.44 0.79
C GLY A 41 15.48 4.18 -0.53
N GLN A 42 14.38 4.52 -1.20
CA GLN A 42 14.41 5.24 -2.47
C GLN A 42 13.71 6.58 -2.32
N PRO A 43 14.16 7.62 -3.05
CA PRO A 43 13.46 8.91 -2.98
C PRO A 43 12.02 8.77 -3.45
N LEU A 44 11.11 9.50 -2.82
CA LEU A 44 9.69 9.50 -3.22
C LEU A 44 9.53 9.87 -4.69
N LYS A 45 10.34 10.78 -5.18
CA LYS A 45 10.32 11.19 -6.59
C LYS A 45 10.52 9.99 -7.51
N LYS A 46 11.43 9.09 -7.16
CA LYS A 46 11.67 7.88 -7.95
C LYS A 46 10.50 6.90 -7.89
N ILE A 47 9.88 6.77 -6.72
CA ILE A 47 8.72 5.91 -6.57
C ILE A 47 7.57 6.43 -7.43
N ASN A 48 7.28 7.74 -7.34
CA ASN A 48 6.24 8.35 -8.15
C ASN A 48 6.53 8.25 -9.65
N GLN A 49 7.79 8.41 -10.02
CA GLN A 49 8.20 8.27 -11.42
C GLN A 49 7.94 6.87 -11.94
N LEU A 50 8.29 5.86 -11.15
CA LEU A 50 8.08 4.47 -11.52
C LEU A 50 6.59 4.15 -11.68
N ILE A 51 5.75 4.67 -10.79
CA ILE A 51 4.31 4.54 -10.91
C ILE A 51 3.83 5.21 -12.20
N ASN A 52 4.25 6.44 -12.44
CA ASN A 52 3.80 7.19 -13.61
C ASN A 52 4.23 6.56 -14.93
N GLU A 53 5.41 5.97 -14.96
CA GLU A 53 5.90 5.28 -16.15
C GLU A 53 5.12 4.00 -16.44
N ASN A 54 4.47 3.44 -15.44
CA ASN A 54 3.71 2.21 -15.56
C ASN A 54 2.25 2.40 -15.21
N ILE A 55 1.75 3.61 -15.33
CA ILE A 55 0.42 3.97 -14.84
C ILE A 55 -0.70 3.14 -15.47
N ASP A 56 -0.55 2.74 -16.71
CA ASP A 56 -1.55 1.91 -17.40
C ASP A 56 -1.62 0.48 -16.87
N GLU A 57 -0.65 0.06 -16.07
CA GLU A 57 -0.69 -1.24 -15.43
C GLU A 57 -1.50 -1.19 -14.13
N PHE A 58 -1.78 0.01 -13.61
CA PHE A 58 -2.51 0.19 -12.36
C PHE A 58 -3.97 0.51 -12.65
N GLU A 59 -4.87 -0.19 -11.98
CA GLU A 59 -6.29 0.09 -12.11
C GLU A 59 -6.71 1.02 -10.97
N VAL A 60 -7.21 2.20 -11.33
CA VAL A 60 -7.66 3.19 -10.35
C VAL A 60 -8.84 2.63 -9.56
N GLY A 61 -8.78 2.73 -8.26
CA GLY A 61 -9.81 2.20 -7.38
C GLY A 61 -9.62 0.75 -6.98
N VAL A 62 -8.66 0.06 -7.60
CA VAL A 62 -8.31 -1.33 -7.26
C VAL A 62 -6.87 -1.39 -6.77
N ASP A 63 -5.96 -0.82 -7.53
CA ASP A 63 -4.53 -0.83 -7.22
C ASP A 63 -4.05 0.48 -6.63
N ILE A 64 -4.60 1.60 -7.07
CA ILE A 64 -4.06 2.92 -6.79
C ILE A 64 -5.14 4.00 -6.71
N LEU A 65 -4.91 4.98 -5.85
CA LEU A 65 -5.67 6.22 -5.80
C LEU A 65 -4.70 7.37 -5.70
N ASP A 66 -5.02 8.50 -6.32
CA ASP A 66 -4.24 9.72 -6.16
C ASP A 66 -5.01 10.65 -5.23
N LEU A 67 -4.55 10.79 -3.99
CA LEU A 67 -5.22 11.60 -2.99
C LEU A 67 -5.12 13.10 -3.27
N LYS A 68 -4.27 13.50 -4.20
CA LYS A 68 -4.15 14.90 -4.61
C LYS A 68 -5.31 15.32 -5.50
N SER A 69 -5.91 14.36 -6.20
CA SER A 69 -6.94 14.67 -7.17
C SER A 69 -8.31 14.19 -6.71
N GLY A 70 -9.23 15.08 -6.46
CA GLY A 70 -10.62 14.73 -6.21
C GLY A 70 -11.03 14.41 -4.77
N TYR A 71 -10.10 14.45 -3.82
CA TYR A 71 -10.41 14.10 -2.44
C TYR A 71 -9.97 15.19 -1.48
N LEU A 72 -10.78 16.23 -1.38
CA LEU A 72 -10.44 17.38 -0.53
C LEU A 72 -10.31 17.00 0.96
N GLN A 73 -11.14 16.08 1.44
CA GLN A 73 -11.07 15.64 2.82
C GLN A 73 -9.76 14.92 3.15
N SER A 74 -9.04 14.46 2.14
CA SER A 74 -7.78 13.76 2.34
C SER A 74 -6.69 14.67 2.92
N THR A 75 -6.82 15.99 2.76
CA THR A 75 -5.82 16.92 3.28
C THR A 75 -5.65 16.77 4.79
N GLU A 76 -6.74 16.72 5.56
CA GLU A 76 -6.62 16.57 7.01
C GLU A 76 -5.99 15.24 7.39
N PHE A 77 -6.38 14.17 6.71
CA PHE A 77 -5.78 12.86 6.94
C PHE A 77 -4.28 12.90 6.64
N LEU A 78 -3.88 13.51 5.53
CA LEU A 78 -2.49 13.58 5.11
C LEU A 78 -1.61 14.39 6.06
N LEU A 79 -2.19 15.34 6.79
CA LEU A 79 -1.44 16.12 7.77
C LEU A 79 -0.90 15.27 8.92
N ASN A 80 -1.35 14.02 9.07
CA ASN A 80 -0.76 13.09 10.02
C ASN A 80 0.63 12.63 9.56
N PHE A 81 0.95 12.76 8.27
CA PHE A 81 2.17 12.19 7.68
C PHE A 81 3.02 13.23 6.95
N MET A 82 2.44 14.35 6.55
CA MET A 82 3.10 15.36 5.73
C MET A 82 2.67 16.75 6.21
N ASN A 83 3.46 17.77 5.93
CA ASN A 83 3.06 19.14 6.24
C ASN A 83 2.29 19.72 5.05
N ARG A 84 1.64 20.87 5.29
CA ARG A 84 0.79 21.51 4.26
C ARG A 84 1.58 21.87 3.00
N GLN A 85 2.81 22.33 3.17
CA GLN A 85 3.64 22.73 2.03
C GLN A 85 3.98 21.51 1.16
N SER A 86 4.31 20.39 1.79
CA SER A 86 4.58 19.16 1.06
C SER A 86 3.35 18.69 0.29
N ILE A 87 2.17 18.79 0.90
CA ILE A 87 0.93 18.43 0.23
C ILE A 87 0.70 19.34 -0.98
N SER A 88 0.86 20.65 -0.80
CA SER A 88 0.65 21.63 -1.87
C SER A 88 1.64 21.44 -3.01
N ASN A 89 2.89 21.11 -2.69
CA ASN A 89 3.94 20.99 -3.70
C ASN A 89 3.92 19.65 -4.43
N SER A 90 3.19 18.67 -3.92
CA SER A 90 3.13 17.35 -4.56
C SER A 90 2.25 17.38 -5.79
N THR A 91 2.73 16.81 -6.89
CA THR A 91 1.94 16.64 -8.10
C THR A 91 0.97 15.47 -7.90
N ASN A 92 1.47 14.40 -7.30
CA ASN A 92 0.68 13.21 -7.01
C ASN A 92 0.91 12.80 -5.56
N ILE A 93 -0.11 12.28 -4.91
CA ILE A 93 0.02 11.67 -3.58
C ILE A 93 -0.65 10.31 -3.69
N TYR A 94 0.13 9.31 -4.07
CA TYR A 94 -0.41 7.99 -4.35
C TYR A 94 -0.64 7.17 -3.10
N LEU A 95 -1.80 6.53 -3.06
CA LEU A 95 -2.16 5.53 -2.06
C LEU A 95 -2.36 4.22 -2.81
N LEU A 96 -1.72 3.16 -2.34
CA LEU A 96 -1.78 1.87 -3.00
C LEU A 96 -2.45 0.84 -2.09
N SER A 97 -3.23 -0.05 -2.70
CA SER A 97 -3.72 -1.24 -2.00
C SER A 97 -2.57 -2.24 -1.87
N GLU A 98 -2.78 -3.32 -1.15
CA GLU A 98 -1.78 -4.39 -1.07
C GLU A 98 -1.45 -4.90 -2.47
N GLN A 99 -2.47 -5.07 -3.29
CA GLN A 99 -2.31 -5.53 -4.67
C GLN A 99 -1.49 -4.52 -5.49
N GLY A 100 -1.77 -3.23 -5.33
CA GLY A 100 -1.02 -2.18 -6.01
C GLY A 100 0.43 -2.11 -5.56
N TYR A 101 0.69 -2.32 -4.29
CA TYR A 101 2.05 -2.36 -3.78
C TYR A 101 2.82 -3.54 -4.36
N MET A 102 2.20 -4.73 -4.39
CA MET A 102 2.85 -5.90 -4.99
C MET A 102 3.16 -5.67 -6.47
N LEU A 103 2.26 -5.01 -7.19
CA LEU A 103 2.48 -4.66 -8.59
C LEU A 103 3.68 -3.72 -8.73
N LEU A 104 3.72 -2.68 -7.91
CA LEU A 104 4.82 -1.71 -7.94
C LEU A 104 6.17 -2.37 -7.65
N VAL A 105 6.22 -3.22 -6.62
CA VAL A 105 7.45 -3.92 -6.26
C VAL A 105 7.94 -4.81 -7.40
N GLY A 106 7.01 -5.33 -8.19
CA GLY A 106 7.35 -6.13 -9.37
C GLY A 106 8.11 -5.34 -10.43
N PHE A 107 7.93 -4.02 -10.50
CA PHE A 107 8.65 -3.18 -11.45
C PHE A 107 10.00 -2.73 -10.92
N MET A 108 10.25 -2.87 -9.62
CA MET A 108 11.51 -2.43 -9.02
C MET A 108 12.58 -3.49 -9.20
N LYS A 109 13.82 -3.05 -9.42
CA LYS A 109 14.93 -3.95 -9.73
C LYS A 109 16.09 -3.87 -8.73
N THR A 110 15.82 -3.38 -7.52
CA THR A 110 16.84 -3.28 -6.50
C THR A 110 16.93 -4.57 -5.68
N GLU A 111 18.03 -4.76 -4.98
CA GLU A 111 18.19 -5.90 -4.08
C GLU A 111 17.15 -5.86 -2.96
N GLN A 112 16.84 -4.67 -2.47
CA GLN A 112 15.83 -4.50 -1.45
C GLN A 112 14.45 -4.94 -1.97
N SER A 113 14.10 -4.61 -3.22
CA SER A 113 12.82 -5.02 -3.78
C SER A 113 12.71 -6.53 -3.92
N LYS A 114 13.83 -7.21 -4.24
CA LYS A 114 13.84 -8.67 -4.31
C LYS A 114 13.55 -9.30 -2.95
N LYS A 115 14.15 -8.76 -1.89
CA LYS A 115 13.91 -9.23 -0.53
C LYS A 115 12.45 -9.02 -0.13
N ILE A 116 11.91 -7.87 -0.45
CA ILE A 116 10.53 -7.53 -0.12
C ILE A 116 9.56 -8.42 -0.90
N ARG A 117 9.82 -8.68 -2.17
CA ARG A 117 8.99 -9.61 -2.96
C ARG A 117 8.94 -11.00 -2.30
N LYS A 118 10.08 -11.48 -1.84
CA LYS A 118 10.15 -12.79 -1.16
C LYS A 118 9.35 -12.78 0.13
N LYS A 119 9.46 -11.70 0.90
CA LYS A 119 8.74 -11.57 2.16
C LYS A 119 7.23 -11.50 1.93
N LEU A 120 6.80 -10.72 0.96
CA LEU A 120 5.38 -10.59 0.62
C LEU A 120 4.79 -11.92 0.17
N ARG A 121 5.53 -12.67 -0.65
CA ARG A 121 5.07 -13.98 -1.08
C ARG A 121 4.92 -14.94 0.10
N ARG A 122 5.89 -14.95 1.00
CA ARG A 122 5.84 -15.82 2.18
C ARG A 122 4.67 -15.47 3.07
N GLU A 123 4.45 -14.19 3.33
CA GLU A 123 3.37 -13.74 4.18
C GLU A 123 2.01 -14.01 3.54
N TYR A 124 1.92 -13.81 2.23
CA TYR A 124 0.69 -14.11 1.51
C TYR A 124 0.34 -15.60 1.61
N PHE A 125 1.29 -16.49 1.35
CA PHE A 125 1.04 -17.91 1.41
C PHE A 125 0.79 -18.39 2.84
N ALA A 126 1.47 -17.81 3.83
CA ALA A 126 1.21 -18.13 5.23
C ALA A 126 -0.20 -17.75 5.62
N MET A 127 -0.65 -16.57 5.18
CA MET A 127 -2.00 -16.11 5.44
C MET A 127 -3.04 -17.01 4.76
N ARG A 128 -2.80 -17.38 3.51
CA ARG A 128 -3.69 -18.28 2.78
C ARG A 128 -3.79 -19.63 3.47
N LYS A 129 -2.66 -20.14 3.95
CA LYS A 129 -2.62 -21.41 4.66
C LYS A 129 -3.43 -21.34 5.95
N ALA A 130 -3.27 -20.26 6.70
CA ALA A 130 -4.03 -20.08 7.94
C ALA A 130 -5.53 -20.00 7.67
N ILE A 131 -5.94 -19.25 6.65
CA ILE A 131 -7.34 -19.15 6.27
C ILE A 131 -7.90 -20.50 5.87
N ASN A 132 -7.16 -21.26 5.09
CA ASN A 132 -7.59 -22.59 4.66
C ASN A 132 -7.72 -23.55 5.85
N SER A 133 -6.82 -23.47 6.81
CA SER A 133 -6.88 -24.26 8.02
C SER A 133 -8.13 -23.93 8.84
N ASP A 134 -8.44 -22.65 8.97
CA ASP A 134 -9.63 -22.20 9.68
C ASP A 134 -10.89 -22.69 8.97
N LYS A 135 -10.93 -22.60 7.65
CA LYS A 135 -12.07 -23.09 6.88
C LYS A 135 -12.25 -24.59 7.05
N LYS A 136 -11.15 -25.34 7.07
CA LYS A 136 -11.23 -26.77 7.25
C LYS A 136 -11.74 -27.14 8.64
N SER A 137 -11.42 -26.34 9.64
CA SER A 137 -11.88 -26.62 10.99
C SER A 137 -13.31 -26.21 11.24
N THR A 138 -13.82 -25.22 10.50
CA THR A 138 -15.18 -24.72 10.70
C THR A 138 -16.16 -25.15 9.63
N SER A 139 -15.71 -25.41 8.45
CA SER A 139 -16.57 -25.78 7.34
C SER A 139 -15.89 -26.87 6.58
N ILE A 140 -16.64 -27.82 6.26
CA ILE A 140 -16.09 -28.86 5.63
C ILE A 140 -15.79 -28.60 4.28
N ILE A 141 -16.21 -27.77 3.81
CA ILE A 141 -16.03 -27.54 2.59
C ILE A 141 -15.19 -26.74 2.12
N ASN A 142 -14.82 -26.29 2.01
CA ASN A 142 -14.19 -25.52 1.41
C ASN A 142 -13.25 -25.49 0.86
N ASP A 143 -12.94 -25.61 0.61
CA ASP A 143 -12.14 -25.60 0.12
C ASP A 143 -11.53 -25.09 -0.69
N LEU A 144 -11.39 -24.90 -0.87
CA LEU A 144 -10.92 -24.39 -1.70
C LEU A 144 -10.10 -24.35 -2.24
#